data_4e311a166d4b5cc05cf214d3556e80e9
#
_entry.id   4e311a166d4b5cc05cf214d3556e80e9
#
_cell.length_a   1.000
_cell.length_b   1.000
_cell.length_c   1.000
_cell.angle_alpha   90.00
_cell.angle_beta   90.00
_cell.angle_gamma   90.00
#
_symmetry.space_group_name_H-M   'P 1'
#
loop_
_entity.id
_entity.type
_entity.pdbx_description
1 polymer ?
#
loop_
_entity_poly.entity_id
_entity_poly.type
_entity_poly.pdbx_seq_one_letter_code
_entity_poly.pdbx_strand_id
1 'polypeptide(L)'
;MFAVKAAHNEKRRNYRVAVVVARKVNKSAVARNRMRRRLYEIIREIDNRISGPYDIAITVFQNSLLESSHSQIKTQLIKQLKEAGVIK
;
A
#
# COMPACT_ATOMS: atom_id res chain seq x y z
N MET A 1 7.42 -6.01 6.31
CA MET A 1 6.18 -5.30 6.74
C MET A 1 5.00 -5.59 5.80
N PHE A 2 5.15 -5.31 4.53
CA PHE A 2 4.13 -5.53 3.53
C PHE A 2 4.76 -5.81 2.17
N ALA A 3 3.95 -6.33 1.24
CA ALA A 3 4.37 -6.59 -0.14
C ALA A 3 3.40 -5.88 -1.09
N VAL A 4 3.94 -5.33 -2.16
CA VAL A 4 3.17 -4.63 -3.19
C VAL A 4 3.21 -5.43 -4.48
N LYS A 5 2.03 -5.64 -5.07
CA LYS A 5 1.88 -6.22 -6.39
C LYS A 5 1.06 -5.28 -7.24
N ALA A 6 1.42 -5.14 -8.50
CA ALA A 6 0.70 -4.28 -9.42
C ALA A 6 0.48 -4.99 -10.74
N ALA A 7 -0.69 -4.77 -11.32
CA ALA A 7 -1.04 -5.29 -12.65
C ALA A 7 -1.63 -4.15 -13.46
N HIS A 8 -1.22 -4.05 -14.72
CA HIS A 8 -1.77 -3.07 -15.64
C HIS A 8 -3.19 -3.48 -16.02
N ASN A 9 -4.12 -2.53 -15.97
CA ASN A 9 -5.51 -2.78 -16.32
C ASN A 9 -6.02 -1.71 -17.29
N GLU A 10 -6.00 -2.03 -18.58
CA GLU A 10 -6.37 -1.11 -19.67
C GLU A 10 -7.80 -0.59 -19.59
N LYS A 11 -8.66 -1.29 -18.84
CA LYS A 11 -10.07 -0.90 -18.71
C LYS A 11 -10.27 0.25 -17.72
N ARG A 12 -9.23 0.61 -16.98
CA ARG A 12 -9.31 1.67 -15.98
C ARG A 12 -8.61 2.94 -16.50
N ARG A 13 -9.11 4.09 -16.07
CA ARG A 13 -8.46 5.38 -16.37
C ARG A 13 -7.39 5.70 -15.33
N ASN A 14 -7.68 5.37 -14.08
CA ASN A 14 -6.81 5.67 -12.94
C ASN A 14 -6.43 4.39 -12.20
N TYR A 15 -5.41 4.47 -11.39
CA TYR A 15 -5.02 3.35 -10.56
C TYR A 15 -6.07 3.06 -9.48
N ARG A 16 -6.04 1.84 -8.98
CA ARG A 16 -6.84 1.42 -7.83
C ARG A 16 -5.92 0.71 -6.85
N VAL A 17 -6.08 1.00 -5.55
CA VAL A 17 -5.29 0.37 -4.49
C VAL A 17 -6.22 -0.40 -3.56
N ALA A 18 -5.85 -1.63 -3.28
CA ALA A 18 -6.49 -2.44 -2.24
C ALA A 18 -5.43 -2.81 -1.21
N VAL A 19 -5.73 -2.57 0.06
CA VAL A 19 -4.85 -2.94 1.17
C VAL A 19 -5.50 -4.07 1.94
N VAL A 20 -4.79 -5.19 2.07
CA VAL A 20 -5.27 -6.36 2.77
C VAL A 20 -4.43 -6.60 4.02
N VAL A 21 -5.09 -6.73 5.17
CA VAL A 21 -4.46 -7.10 6.43
C VAL A 21 -5.17 -8.33 6.94
N ALA A 22 -4.49 -9.47 6.91
CA ALA A 22 -5.08 -10.73 7.34
C ALA A 22 -5.32 -10.73 8.86
N ARG A 23 -6.37 -11.43 9.28
CA ARG A 23 -6.73 -11.56 10.69
C ARG A 23 -5.59 -12.17 11.52
N LYS A 24 -4.80 -13.04 10.93
CA LYS A 24 -3.64 -13.66 11.60
C LYS A 24 -2.53 -12.66 11.91
N VAL A 25 -2.48 -11.51 11.21
CA VAL A 25 -1.52 -10.45 11.47
C VAL A 25 -1.87 -9.73 12.77
N ASN A 26 -3.16 -9.45 12.94
CA ASN A 26 -3.67 -8.85 14.17
C ASN A 26 -5.16 -9.19 14.29
N LYS A 27 -5.55 -9.73 15.43
CA LYS A 27 -6.94 -10.13 15.70
C LYS A 27 -7.88 -8.94 15.84
N SER A 28 -7.33 -7.79 16.22
CA SER A 28 -8.13 -6.58 16.44
C SER A 28 -8.53 -5.95 15.11
N ALA A 29 -9.83 -5.81 14.89
CA ALA A 29 -10.34 -5.13 13.70
C ALA A 29 -9.93 -3.65 13.69
N VAL A 30 -9.87 -3.03 14.86
CA VAL A 30 -9.44 -1.63 15.02
C VAL A 30 -7.98 -1.46 14.57
N ALA A 31 -7.11 -2.39 14.99
CA ALA A 31 -5.69 -2.36 14.61
C ALA A 31 -5.52 -2.57 13.11
N ARG A 32 -6.27 -3.53 12.52
CA ARG A 32 -6.21 -3.78 11.08
C ARG A 32 -6.68 -2.56 10.28
N ASN A 33 -7.74 -1.90 10.73
CA ASN A 33 -8.24 -0.68 10.09
C ASN A 33 -7.22 0.45 10.16
N ARG A 34 -6.52 0.58 11.29
CA ARG A 34 -5.47 1.58 11.47
C ARG A 34 -4.32 1.37 10.47
N MET A 35 -3.90 0.11 10.29
CA MET A 35 -2.86 -0.24 9.30
C MET A 35 -3.29 0.15 7.89
N ARG A 36 -4.51 -0.22 7.49
CA ARG A 36 -5.04 0.13 6.17
C ARG A 36 -5.08 1.64 5.98
N ARG A 37 -5.57 2.36 6.99
CA ARG A 37 -5.69 3.81 6.92
C ARG A 37 -4.35 4.49 6.74
N ARG A 38 -3.32 4.04 7.46
CA ARG A 38 -1.97 4.58 7.33
C ARG A 38 -1.43 4.44 5.92
N LEU A 39 -1.64 3.29 5.30
CA LEU A 39 -1.18 3.05 3.93
C LEU A 39 -1.96 3.88 2.92
N TYR A 40 -3.27 4.00 3.07
CA TYR A 40 -4.07 4.84 2.18
C TYR A 40 -3.69 6.31 2.29
N GLU A 41 -3.37 6.79 3.47
CA GLU A 41 -2.92 8.17 3.67
C GLU A 41 -1.63 8.45 2.92
N ILE A 42 -0.68 7.51 2.96
CA ILE A 42 0.59 7.65 2.25
C ILE A 42 0.36 7.59 0.74
N ILE A 43 -0.48 6.70 0.26
CA ILE A 43 -0.85 6.63 -1.16
C ILE A 43 -1.42 7.98 -1.61
N ARG A 44 -2.25 8.60 -0.80
CA ARG A 44 -2.82 9.91 -1.10
C ARG A 44 -1.74 10.98 -1.22
N GLU A 45 -0.72 10.94 -0.36
CA GLU A 45 0.40 11.89 -0.40
C GLU A 45 1.21 11.78 -1.68
N ILE A 46 1.32 10.57 -2.24
CA ILE A 46 2.12 10.31 -3.44
C ILE A 46 1.26 10.08 -4.69
N ASP A 47 0.00 10.43 -4.61
CA ASP A 47 -0.99 10.21 -5.66
C ASP A 47 -0.52 10.72 -7.02
N ASN A 48 0.07 11.91 -7.06
CA ASN A 48 0.55 12.53 -8.30
C ASN A 48 1.76 11.82 -8.92
N ARG A 49 2.39 10.91 -8.18
CA ARG A 49 3.54 10.12 -8.69
C ARG A 49 3.09 8.81 -9.31
N ILE A 50 1.87 8.37 -9.01
CA ILE A 50 1.32 7.13 -9.55
C ILE A 50 0.60 7.47 -10.85
N SER A 51 1.12 6.98 -11.96
CA SER A 51 0.52 7.23 -13.26
C SER A 51 0.18 5.92 -13.95
N GLY A 52 -0.93 5.94 -14.65
CA GLY A 52 -1.37 4.80 -15.43
C GLY A 52 -2.46 3.98 -14.77
N PRO A 53 -3.09 3.12 -15.55
CA PRO A 53 -4.25 2.33 -15.09
C PRO A 53 -3.77 1.02 -14.43
N TYR A 54 -3.37 1.10 -13.18
CA TYR A 54 -2.88 -0.06 -12.44
C TYR A 54 -3.84 -0.51 -11.36
N ASP A 55 -3.96 -1.82 -11.18
CA ASP A 55 -4.55 -2.42 -9.99
C ASP A 55 -3.39 -2.76 -9.06
N ILE A 56 -3.34 -2.13 -7.89
CA ILE A 56 -2.27 -2.26 -6.93
C ILE A 56 -2.81 -2.97 -5.69
N ALA A 57 -2.14 -4.04 -5.29
CA ALA A 57 -2.50 -4.77 -4.07
C ALA A 57 -1.36 -4.68 -3.08
N ILE A 58 -1.66 -4.23 -1.87
CA ILE A 58 -0.71 -4.15 -0.76
C ILE A 58 -1.16 -5.15 0.30
N THR A 59 -0.31 -6.13 0.58
CA THR A 59 -0.60 -7.14 1.59
C THR A 59 0.30 -6.92 2.79
N VAL A 60 -0.31 -6.62 3.94
CA VAL A 60 0.41 -6.44 5.19
C VAL A 60 0.53 -7.80 5.88
N PHE A 61 1.73 -8.17 6.26
CA PHE A 61 1.97 -9.47 6.91
C PHE A 61 2.68 -9.39 8.26
N GLN A 62 2.96 -8.19 8.76
CA GLN A 62 3.60 -8.00 10.06
C GLN A 62 2.97 -6.83 10.82
N ASN A 63 2.85 -6.99 12.14
CA ASN A 63 2.36 -5.94 13.02
C ASN A 63 3.31 -4.75 13.15
N SER A 64 4.57 -4.90 12.77
CA SER A 64 5.56 -3.85 12.84
C SER A 64 5.13 -2.56 12.14
N LEU A 65 4.17 -2.65 11.23
CA LEU A 65 3.61 -1.48 10.56
C LEU A 65 3.06 -0.45 11.56
N LEU A 66 2.43 -0.91 12.64
CA LEU A 66 1.86 -0.03 13.67
C LEU A 66 2.93 0.72 14.46
N GLU A 67 4.11 0.12 14.58
CA GLU A 67 5.23 0.67 15.36
C GLU A 67 6.18 1.50 14.50
N SER A 68 6.05 1.41 13.18
CA SER A 68 6.93 2.12 12.26
C SER A 68 6.52 3.58 12.11
N SER A 69 7.50 4.45 11.88
CA SER A 69 7.21 5.85 11.62
C SER A 69 6.59 6.04 10.24
N HIS A 70 5.91 7.14 10.05
CA HIS A 70 5.35 7.54 8.76
C HIS A 70 6.43 7.55 7.66
N SER A 71 7.59 8.12 7.95
CA SER A 71 8.74 8.16 7.04
C SER A 71 9.21 6.78 6.62
N GLN A 72 9.31 5.87 7.57
CA GLN A 72 9.76 4.50 7.29
C GLN A 72 8.80 3.78 6.37
N ILE A 73 7.50 3.89 6.65
CA ILE A 73 6.46 3.25 5.84
C ILE A 73 6.45 3.85 4.44
N LYS A 74 6.51 5.17 4.34
CA LYS A 74 6.50 5.87 3.07
C LYS A 74 7.69 5.50 2.19
N THR A 75 8.89 5.47 2.78
CA THR A 75 10.12 5.09 2.07
C THR A 75 10.01 3.67 1.51
N GLN A 76 9.54 2.74 2.34
CA GLN A 76 9.38 1.35 1.94
C GLN A 76 8.32 1.19 0.84
N LEU A 77 7.22 1.91 0.97
CA LEU A 77 6.14 1.87 -0.02
C LEU A 77 6.60 2.41 -1.37
N ILE A 78 7.28 3.54 -1.38
CA ILE A 78 7.81 4.15 -2.61
C ILE A 78 8.79 3.19 -3.29
N LYS A 79 9.68 2.60 -2.50
CA LYS A 79 10.64 1.63 -3.02
C LYS A 79 9.95 0.48 -3.74
N GLN A 80 8.94 -0.11 -3.10
CA GLN A 80 8.22 -1.25 -3.67
C GLN A 80 7.38 -0.85 -4.89
N LEU A 81 6.80 0.34 -4.90
CA LEU A 81 6.06 0.84 -6.06
C LEU A 81 6.99 1.08 -7.25
N LYS A 82 8.20 1.55 -7.01
CA LYS A 82 9.21 1.68 -8.06
C LYS A 82 9.60 0.32 -8.63
N GLU A 83 9.82 -0.66 -7.75
CA GLU A 83 10.15 -2.02 -8.16
C GLU A 83 9.03 -2.66 -8.97
N ALA A 84 7.78 -2.32 -8.66
CA ALA A 84 6.61 -2.79 -9.39
C ALA A 84 6.38 -2.05 -10.71
N GLY A 85 7.12 -0.98 -10.97
CA GLY A 85 7.00 -0.21 -12.19
C GLY A 85 5.85 0.79 -12.22
N VAL A 86 5.24 1.05 -11.07
CA VAL A 86 4.08 1.95 -10.96
C VAL A 86 4.50 3.41 -10.90
N ILE A 87 5.63 3.70 -10.29
CA ILE A 87 6.21 5.04 -10.23
C ILE A 87 7.65 4.99 -10.70
N LYS A 88 8.15 6.14 -11.15
CA LYS A 88 9.52 6.26 -11.66
C LYS A 88 10.49 6.68 -10.56
#